data_00d3f41a03ccc4b49cff50903bc10182
#
_entry.id   00d3f41a03ccc4b49cff50903bc10182
#
_cell.length_a   1.000
_cell.length_b   1.000
_cell.length_c   1.000
_cell.angle_alpha   90.00
_cell.angle_beta   90.00
_cell.angle_gamma   90.00
#
_symmetry.space_group_name_H-M   'P 1'
#
loop_
_entity.id
_entity.type
_entity.pdbx_description
1 polymer ?
#
loop_
_entity_poly.entity_id
_entity_poly.type
_entity_poly.pdbx_seq_one_letter_code
_entity_poly.pdbx_strand_id
1 'polypeptide(L)'
;MILNIITPCSRPENLHKISKSINIPKENYRWIVVFDLDELPNNELIPNNCEVYLHRNKKSTVGHAQRNFALDLIKDGYVYMNDDDTIIHPELWENIKDLTEDFISFYQENKFGGIRLKGEVGIRKIDSHNFIVNNNIIENTRFIIDKYEADGYFAIECFNKSKTKITIHKVLSTYNLLNKDKH
;
A
#
# COMPACT_ATOMS: atom_id res chain seq x y z
N MET A 1 12.71 10.26 6.11
CA MET A 1 11.83 9.06 6.08
C MET A 1 12.28 8.12 4.96
N ILE A 2 12.24 6.79 5.15
CA ILE A 2 12.30 5.77 4.08
C ILE A 2 10.92 5.15 3.97
N LEU A 3 10.34 5.13 2.78
CA LEU A 3 9.01 4.59 2.51
C LEU A 3 9.10 3.27 1.74
N ASN A 4 8.73 2.16 2.37
CA ASN A 4 8.60 0.87 1.71
C ASN A 4 7.20 0.77 1.09
N ILE A 5 7.13 0.83 -0.23
CA ILE A 5 5.89 0.73 -1.00
C ILE A 5 5.70 -0.74 -1.36
N ILE A 6 4.59 -1.34 -0.95
CA ILE A 6 4.25 -2.74 -1.24
C ILE A 6 3.11 -2.77 -2.25
N THR A 7 3.32 -3.46 -3.36
CA THR A 7 2.29 -3.68 -4.40
C THR A 7 2.05 -5.18 -4.60
N PRO A 8 0.95 -5.75 -4.06
CA PRO A 8 0.47 -7.05 -4.50
C PRO A 8 0.01 -6.91 -5.95
N CYS A 9 0.52 -7.75 -6.87
CA CYS A 9 0.34 -7.53 -8.30
C CYS A 9 -0.28 -8.74 -9.01
N SER A 10 -1.41 -8.49 -9.63
CA SER A 10 -2.09 -9.38 -10.57
C SER A 10 -2.27 -8.75 -11.98
N ARG A 11 -1.95 -7.45 -12.11
CA ARG A 11 -2.12 -6.60 -13.31
C ARG A 11 -0.79 -5.92 -13.68
N PRO A 12 0.20 -6.67 -14.19
CA PRO A 12 1.53 -6.14 -14.47
C PRO A 12 1.54 -5.00 -15.49
N GLU A 13 0.51 -4.91 -16.35
CA GLU A 13 0.33 -3.83 -17.33
C GLU A 13 0.16 -2.43 -16.70
N ASN A 14 -0.16 -2.35 -15.42
CA ASN A 14 -0.29 -1.09 -14.69
C ASN A 14 1.02 -0.62 -14.06
N LEU A 15 2.03 -1.48 -13.89
CA LEU A 15 3.24 -1.16 -13.15
C LEU A 15 4.01 0.04 -13.70
N HIS A 16 4.07 0.24 -15.03
CA HIS A 16 4.72 1.43 -15.59
C HIS A 16 3.99 2.73 -15.27
N LYS A 17 2.66 2.70 -15.09
CA LYS A 17 1.89 3.88 -14.66
C LYS A 17 2.16 4.19 -13.19
N ILE A 18 2.23 3.15 -12.35
CA ILE A 18 2.58 3.29 -10.93
C ILE A 18 4.01 3.81 -10.81
N SER A 19 4.98 3.22 -11.52
CA SER A 19 6.37 3.67 -11.55
C SER A 19 6.51 5.16 -11.85
N LYS A 20 5.80 5.65 -12.88
CA LYS A 20 5.82 7.07 -13.29
C LYS A 20 5.18 8.00 -12.25
N SER A 21 4.33 7.49 -11.37
CA SER A 21 3.69 8.28 -10.32
C SER A 21 4.52 8.40 -9.05
N ILE A 22 5.60 7.61 -8.90
CA ILE A 22 6.48 7.69 -7.74
C ILE A 22 7.36 8.94 -7.88
N ASN A 23 6.92 10.04 -7.28
CA ASN A 23 7.62 11.32 -7.24
C ASN A 23 8.45 11.50 -5.95
N ILE A 24 8.93 10.40 -5.38
CA ILE A 24 9.75 10.31 -4.17
C ILE A 24 11.21 10.23 -4.59
N PRO A 25 12.17 10.95 -3.93
CA PRO A 25 13.59 10.77 -4.20
C PRO A 25 14.01 9.31 -4.07
N LYS A 26 14.86 8.83 -5.00
CA LYS A 26 15.21 7.41 -5.10
C LYS A 26 15.78 6.82 -3.82
N GLU A 27 16.51 7.59 -3.05
CA GLU A 27 17.09 7.22 -1.76
C GLU A 27 16.07 7.16 -0.61
N ASN A 28 14.85 7.66 -0.82
CA ASN A 28 13.81 7.74 0.20
C ASN A 28 12.69 6.71 0.02
N TYR A 29 12.77 5.83 -0.98
CA TYR A 29 11.79 4.76 -1.12
C TYR A 29 12.43 3.45 -1.57
N ARG A 30 11.69 2.37 -1.26
CA ARG A 30 11.89 1.02 -1.78
C ARG A 30 10.55 0.52 -2.28
N TRP A 31 10.47 0.08 -3.54
CA TRP A 31 9.22 -0.43 -4.11
C TRP A 31 9.30 -1.93 -4.32
N ILE A 32 8.46 -2.68 -3.59
CA ILE A 32 8.40 -4.14 -3.57
C ILE A 32 7.12 -4.56 -4.28
N VAL A 33 7.26 -5.26 -5.40
CA VAL A 33 6.15 -5.83 -6.18
C VAL A 33 6.13 -7.33 -5.96
N VAL A 34 5.00 -7.86 -5.47
CA VAL A 34 4.84 -9.30 -5.25
C VAL A 34 3.72 -9.84 -6.13
N PHE A 35 4.10 -10.66 -7.09
CA PHE A 35 3.16 -11.24 -8.04
C PHE A 35 2.42 -12.44 -7.48
N ASP A 36 1.10 -12.49 -7.74
CA ASP A 36 0.22 -13.65 -7.51
C ASP A 36 0.12 -14.50 -8.78
N LEU A 37 1.28 -14.88 -9.32
CA LEU A 37 1.44 -15.63 -10.56
C LEU A 37 2.31 -16.87 -10.31
N ASP A 38 2.26 -17.86 -11.23
CA ASP A 38 3.14 -19.02 -11.18
C ASP A 38 4.55 -18.70 -11.69
N GLU A 39 4.69 -17.70 -12.56
CA GLU A 39 5.96 -17.22 -13.13
C GLU A 39 5.96 -15.70 -13.28
N LEU A 40 7.13 -15.10 -13.38
CA LEU A 40 7.27 -13.67 -13.62
C LEU A 40 6.70 -13.28 -14.99
N PRO A 41 6.02 -12.14 -15.11
CA PRO A 41 5.57 -11.61 -16.39
C PRO A 41 6.76 -11.23 -17.27
N ASN A 42 6.50 -10.93 -18.56
CA ASN A 42 7.51 -10.39 -19.47
C ASN A 42 8.23 -9.19 -18.85
N ASN A 43 9.56 -9.17 -18.92
CA ASN A 43 10.42 -8.11 -18.39
C ASN A 43 10.04 -6.71 -18.88
N GLU A 44 9.46 -6.58 -20.08
CA GLU A 44 8.96 -5.31 -20.60
C GLU A 44 7.84 -4.69 -19.77
N LEU A 45 7.13 -5.49 -18.97
CA LEU A 45 6.08 -5.03 -18.07
C LEU A 45 6.61 -4.62 -16.69
N ILE A 46 7.89 -4.91 -16.40
CA ILE A 46 8.51 -4.69 -15.10
C ILE A 46 9.36 -3.42 -15.14
N PRO A 47 9.03 -2.38 -14.37
CA PRO A 47 9.85 -1.18 -14.26
C PRO A 47 11.19 -1.46 -13.58
N ASN A 48 12.24 -0.69 -13.93
CA ASN A 48 13.59 -0.85 -13.36
C ASN A 48 13.74 -0.34 -11.91
N ASN A 49 12.75 0.34 -11.39
CA ASN A 49 12.77 0.97 -10.06
C ASN A 49 11.99 0.18 -9.00
N CYS A 50 11.73 -1.11 -9.22
CA CYS A 50 11.10 -2.00 -8.24
C CYS A 50 11.89 -3.29 -8.04
N GLU A 51 11.72 -3.88 -6.87
CA GLU A 51 12.12 -5.24 -6.56
C GLU A 51 10.94 -6.17 -6.80
N VAL A 52 11.16 -7.31 -7.46
CA VAL A 52 10.08 -8.22 -7.85
C VAL A 52 10.21 -9.58 -7.19
N TYR A 53 9.10 -10.12 -6.75
CA TYR A 53 9.01 -11.42 -6.10
C TYR A 53 7.78 -12.18 -6.60
N LEU A 54 7.84 -13.53 -6.51
CA LEU A 54 6.70 -14.41 -6.73
C LEU A 54 6.24 -14.98 -5.39
N HIS A 55 4.98 -14.84 -5.08
CA HIS A 55 4.36 -15.48 -3.92
C HIS A 55 2.90 -15.80 -4.20
N ARG A 56 2.64 -16.94 -4.83
CA ARG A 56 1.29 -17.40 -5.09
C ARG A 56 0.68 -18.09 -3.88
N ASN A 57 -0.52 -17.67 -3.51
CA ASN A 57 -1.30 -18.33 -2.46
C ASN A 57 -2.77 -18.41 -2.85
N LYS A 58 -3.22 -19.60 -3.31
CA LYS A 58 -4.59 -19.84 -3.77
C LYS A 58 -5.67 -19.65 -2.70
N LYS A 59 -5.30 -19.60 -1.41
CA LYS A 59 -6.23 -19.35 -0.28
C LYS A 59 -6.30 -17.86 0.10
N SER A 60 -5.41 -17.04 -0.46
CA SER A 60 -5.37 -15.62 -0.15
C SER A 60 -6.47 -14.86 -0.87
N THR A 61 -7.06 -13.91 -0.18
CA THR A 61 -8.02 -12.94 -0.72
C THR A 61 -7.30 -11.63 -1.01
N VAL A 62 -7.56 -11.04 -2.18
CA VAL A 62 -7.14 -9.69 -2.59
C VAL A 62 -5.69 -9.29 -2.24
N GLY A 63 -4.73 -10.21 -2.42
CA GLY A 63 -3.30 -9.91 -2.27
C GLY A 63 -2.77 -9.89 -0.84
N HIS A 64 -3.51 -10.37 0.16
CA HIS A 64 -3.07 -10.36 1.57
C HIS A 64 -1.83 -11.21 1.84
N ALA A 65 -1.72 -12.38 1.20
CA ALA A 65 -0.52 -13.22 1.33
C ALA A 65 0.72 -12.54 0.73
N GLN A 66 0.56 -11.83 -0.38
CA GLN A 66 1.62 -11.07 -1.03
C GLN A 66 2.08 -9.90 -0.16
N ARG A 67 1.14 -9.20 0.52
CA ARG A 67 1.47 -8.15 1.49
C ARG A 67 2.25 -8.73 2.67
N ASN A 68 1.80 -9.86 3.23
CA ASN A 68 2.49 -10.52 4.34
C ASN A 68 3.91 -10.95 3.95
N PHE A 69 4.09 -11.54 2.76
CA PHE A 69 5.40 -11.90 2.23
C PHE A 69 6.32 -10.66 2.12
N ALA A 70 5.81 -9.55 1.59
CA ALA A 70 6.58 -8.32 1.47
C ALA A 70 6.95 -7.72 2.83
N LEU A 71 6.06 -7.78 3.83
CA LEU A 71 6.34 -7.34 5.20
C LEU A 71 7.54 -8.07 5.80
N ASP A 72 7.73 -9.36 5.51
CA ASP A 72 8.86 -10.15 6.01
C ASP A 72 10.22 -9.72 5.40
N LEU A 73 10.21 -8.98 4.29
CA LEU A 73 11.40 -8.44 3.63
C LEU A 73 11.83 -7.06 4.15
N ILE A 74 10.97 -6.38 4.95
CA ILE A 74 11.20 -5.01 5.42
C ILE A 74 11.86 -5.06 6.79
N LYS A 75 12.97 -4.31 6.95
CA LYS A 75 13.73 -4.23 8.19
C LYS A 75 13.49 -2.94 8.96
N ASP A 76 13.27 -1.83 8.26
CA ASP A 76 13.14 -0.50 8.83
C ASP A 76 12.26 0.42 7.97
N GLY A 77 12.10 1.66 8.42
CA GLY A 77 11.33 2.68 7.71
C GLY A 77 9.83 2.57 7.91
N TYR A 78 9.09 3.15 6.99
CA TYR A 78 7.63 3.16 6.99
C TYR A 78 7.09 2.25 5.89
N VAL A 79 5.91 1.70 6.08
CA VAL A 79 5.23 0.82 5.14
C VAL A 79 3.98 1.49 4.60
N TYR A 80 3.86 1.52 3.28
CA TYR A 80 2.70 1.98 2.52
C TYR A 80 2.24 0.90 1.55
N MET A 81 0.97 0.54 1.58
CA MET A 81 0.37 -0.39 0.63
C MET A 81 -0.15 0.39 -0.57
N ASN A 82 0.26 0.01 -1.78
CA ASN A 82 -0.25 0.58 -3.03
C ASN A 82 -0.63 -0.54 -3.98
N ASP A 83 -1.92 -0.80 -4.15
CA ASP A 83 -2.39 -1.87 -5.02
C ASP A 83 -2.11 -1.57 -6.50
N ASP A 84 -2.14 -2.63 -7.32
CA ASP A 84 -1.81 -2.56 -8.75
C ASP A 84 -2.89 -1.89 -9.62
N ASP A 85 -3.95 -1.36 -9.00
CA ASP A 85 -5.03 -0.63 -9.68
C ASP A 85 -5.12 0.86 -9.33
N THR A 86 -4.12 1.39 -8.65
CA THR A 86 -4.02 2.82 -8.36
C THR A 86 -2.59 3.34 -8.54
N ILE A 87 -2.39 4.65 -8.42
CA ILE A 87 -1.09 5.31 -8.49
C ILE A 87 -0.74 5.94 -7.14
N ILE A 88 0.53 6.28 -6.94
CA ILE A 88 0.93 7.12 -5.82
C ILE A 88 0.36 8.53 -6.02
N HIS A 89 -0.35 9.04 -5.02
CA HIS A 89 -0.89 10.39 -5.09
C HIS A 89 0.23 11.43 -5.20
N PRO A 90 0.16 12.42 -6.11
CA PRO A 90 1.26 13.34 -6.39
C PRO A 90 1.70 14.17 -5.18
N GLU A 91 0.80 14.42 -4.24
CA GLU A 91 1.09 15.20 -3.04
C GLU A 91 1.44 14.32 -1.81
N LEU A 92 1.44 12.99 -1.94
CA LEU A 92 1.68 12.10 -0.81
C LEU A 92 3.01 12.41 -0.12
N TRP A 93 4.11 12.39 -0.87
CA TRP A 93 5.45 12.56 -0.32
C TRP A 93 5.63 13.88 0.43
N GLU A 94 5.21 14.99 -0.16
CA GLU A 94 5.35 16.31 0.44
C GLU A 94 4.56 16.47 1.76
N ASN A 95 3.50 15.69 1.95
CA ASN A 95 2.70 15.75 3.17
C ASN A 95 3.18 14.76 4.26
N ILE A 96 4.05 13.79 3.94
CA ILE A 96 4.48 12.77 4.92
C ILE A 96 5.97 12.80 5.24
N LYS A 97 6.83 13.33 4.37
CA LYS A 97 8.31 13.19 4.43
C LYS A 97 8.94 13.61 5.76
N ASP A 98 8.38 14.59 6.45
CA ASP A 98 8.88 15.16 7.71
C ASP A 98 8.15 14.61 8.94
N LEU A 99 7.18 13.70 8.76
CA LEU A 99 6.42 13.10 9.85
C LEU A 99 7.24 11.99 10.54
N THR A 100 7.01 11.84 11.84
CA THR A 100 7.69 10.85 12.69
C THR A 100 6.71 9.98 13.48
N GLU A 101 5.41 10.19 13.28
CA GLU A 101 4.35 9.45 13.94
C GLU A 101 4.36 7.97 13.53
N ASP A 102 4.03 7.10 14.47
CA ASP A 102 4.00 5.64 14.27
C ASP A 102 2.91 5.22 13.29
N PHE A 103 1.78 5.92 13.29
CA PHE A 103 0.64 5.66 12.40
C PHE A 103 0.14 6.96 11.78
N ILE A 104 0.13 7.00 10.44
CA ILE A 104 -0.27 8.17 9.66
C ILE A 104 -1.44 7.73 8.79
N SER A 105 -2.60 8.36 8.91
CA SER A 105 -3.75 8.14 8.03
C SER A 105 -4.13 9.41 7.28
N PHE A 106 -4.86 9.26 6.19
CA PHE A 106 -5.30 10.37 5.36
C PHE A 106 -6.59 10.03 4.60
N TYR A 107 -7.18 11.04 3.94
CA TYR A 107 -8.41 10.85 3.19
C TYR A 107 -8.14 10.10 1.88
N GLN A 108 -9.13 9.29 1.48
CA GLN A 108 -9.18 8.62 0.20
C GLN A 108 -10.41 9.07 -0.57
N GLU A 109 -10.25 9.34 -1.85
CA GLU A 109 -11.35 9.63 -2.77
C GLU A 109 -11.67 8.47 -3.69
N ASN A 110 -12.82 8.52 -4.33
CA ASN A 110 -13.16 7.66 -5.47
C ASN A 110 -12.54 8.21 -6.76
N LYS A 111 -12.33 7.35 -7.75
CA LYS A 111 -11.79 7.76 -9.07
C LYS A 111 -12.64 8.80 -9.83
N PHE A 112 -13.91 8.98 -9.46
CA PHE A 112 -14.81 9.98 -10.02
C PHE A 112 -14.90 11.26 -9.17
N GLY A 113 -14.06 11.38 -8.13
CA GLY A 113 -14.12 12.43 -7.13
C GLY A 113 -15.04 12.08 -5.95
N GLY A 114 -14.93 12.89 -4.89
CA GLY A 114 -15.66 12.70 -3.65
C GLY A 114 -14.95 11.78 -2.64
N ILE A 115 -14.97 12.22 -1.39
CA ILE A 115 -14.29 11.52 -0.29
C ILE A 115 -14.98 10.18 -0.05
N ARG A 116 -14.20 9.08 -0.16
CA ARG A 116 -14.63 7.72 0.14
C ARG A 116 -14.39 7.37 1.61
N LEU A 117 -13.16 7.64 2.11
CA LEU A 117 -12.75 7.34 3.48
C LEU A 117 -12.00 8.55 4.07
N LYS A 118 -12.15 8.77 5.38
CA LYS A 118 -11.54 9.89 6.12
C LYS A 118 -10.37 9.48 7.02
N GLY A 119 -9.77 8.31 6.78
CA GLY A 119 -8.65 7.82 7.59
C GLY A 119 -9.02 7.41 9.01
N GLU A 120 -10.31 7.25 9.31
CA GLU A 120 -10.77 6.69 10.58
C GLU A 120 -10.42 5.21 10.65
N VAL A 121 -9.75 4.78 11.73
CA VAL A 121 -9.36 3.38 11.90
C VAL A 121 -10.56 2.54 12.34
N GLY A 122 -10.87 1.52 11.56
CA GLY A 122 -11.97 0.61 11.83
C GLY A 122 -12.25 -0.30 10.64
N ILE A 123 -12.95 -1.41 10.89
CA ILE A 123 -13.37 -2.34 9.85
C ILE A 123 -14.31 -1.60 8.87
N ARG A 124 -14.01 -1.65 7.56
CA ARG A 124 -14.69 -0.93 6.48
C ARG A 124 -14.64 0.60 6.55
N LYS A 125 -13.83 1.16 7.47
CA LYS A 125 -13.61 2.61 7.62
C LYS A 125 -12.23 3.04 7.13
N ILE A 126 -11.31 2.09 6.97
CA ILE A 126 -9.96 2.29 6.49
C ILE A 126 -9.66 1.28 5.37
N ASP A 127 -8.78 1.64 4.48
CA ASP A 127 -8.33 0.86 3.33
C ASP A 127 -6.80 0.81 3.36
N SER A 128 -6.21 -0.23 2.82
CA SER A 128 -4.75 -0.39 2.79
C SER A 128 -4.01 0.80 2.15
N HIS A 129 -4.67 1.54 1.26
CA HIS A 129 -4.07 2.69 0.56
C HIS A 129 -4.19 4.03 1.29
N ASN A 130 -4.84 4.12 2.43
CA ASN A 130 -5.03 5.41 3.09
C ASN A 130 -4.43 5.51 4.50
N PHE A 131 -3.41 4.68 4.76
CA PHE A 131 -2.57 4.80 5.94
C PHE A 131 -1.13 4.34 5.67
N ILE A 132 -0.22 4.79 6.53
CA ILE A 132 1.20 4.45 6.55
C ILE A 132 1.56 4.10 7.99
N VAL A 133 2.40 3.08 8.18
CA VAL A 133 2.79 2.60 9.51
C VAL A 133 4.31 2.50 9.62
N ASN A 134 4.89 2.95 10.73
CA ASN A 134 6.28 2.67 11.06
C ASN A 134 6.49 1.16 11.22
N ASN A 135 7.48 0.61 10.52
CA ASN A 135 7.74 -0.84 10.51
C ASN A 135 7.99 -1.42 11.92
N ASN A 136 8.56 -0.64 12.83
CA ASN A 136 8.78 -1.06 14.22
C ASN A 136 7.49 -1.38 14.99
N ILE A 137 6.36 -0.85 14.54
CA ILE A 137 5.04 -1.10 15.13
C ILE A 137 4.40 -2.37 14.56
N ILE A 138 4.71 -2.70 13.32
CA ILE A 138 4.11 -3.85 12.62
C ILE A 138 4.51 -5.16 13.29
N GLU A 139 5.81 -5.35 13.60
CA GLU A 139 6.32 -6.57 14.23
C GLU A 139 5.76 -7.86 13.60
N ASN A 140 4.94 -8.59 14.37
CA ASN A 140 4.28 -9.83 13.96
C ASN A 140 2.85 -9.62 13.43
N THR A 141 2.38 -8.36 13.32
CA THR A 141 1.06 -8.08 12.75
C THR A 141 1.04 -8.45 11.27
N ARG A 142 0.02 -9.22 10.87
CA ARG A 142 -0.13 -9.71 9.50
C ARG A 142 -1.59 -9.59 9.05
N PHE A 143 -1.78 -9.44 7.75
CA PHE A 143 -3.12 -9.51 7.15
C PHE A 143 -3.69 -10.92 7.29
N ILE A 144 -4.97 -11.03 7.65
CA ILE A 144 -5.69 -12.30 7.69
C ILE A 144 -5.99 -12.70 6.25
N ILE A 145 -5.35 -13.76 5.76
CA ILE A 145 -5.26 -14.07 4.32
C ILE A 145 -6.59 -14.45 3.66
N ASP A 146 -7.55 -14.94 4.41
CA ASP A 146 -8.86 -15.42 3.95
C ASP A 146 -10.02 -14.46 4.27
N LYS A 147 -9.73 -13.25 4.78
CA LYS A 147 -10.76 -12.24 5.10
C LYS A 147 -10.66 -11.03 4.18
N TYR A 148 -11.78 -10.62 3.60
CA TYR A 148 -11.85 -9.43 2.74
C TYR A 148 -11.50 -8.13 3.50
N GLU A 149 -11.94 -8.01 4.76
CA GLU A 149 -11.70 -6.83 5.60
C GLU A 149 -10.37 -6.88 6.37
N ALA A 150 -9.40 -7.67 5.92
CA ALA A 150 -8.12 -7.85 6.63
C ALA A 150 -7.31 -6.55 6.78
N ASP A 151 -7.46 -5.59 5.87
CA ASP A 151 -6.89 -4.25 5.97
C ASP A 151 -7.38 -3.50 7.21
N GLY A 152 -8.67 -3.57 7.53
CA GLY A 152 -9.23 -2.98 8.74
C GLY A 152 -8.68 -3.62 10.02
N TYR A 153 -8.56 -4.94 10.07
CA TYR A 153 -7.97 -5.65 11.23
C TYR A 153 -6.49 -5.31 11.40
N PHE A 154 -5.72 -5.32 10.31
CA PHE A 154 -4.31 -4.94 10.32
C PHE A 154 -4.11 -3.51 10.81
N ALA A 155 -4.90 -2.57 10.28
CA ALA A 155 -4.82 -1.16 10.68
C ALA A 155 -5.18 -0.97 12.16
N ILE A 156 -6.23 -1.63 12.68
CA ILE A 156 -6.63 -1.56 14.09
C ILE A 156 -5.49 -2.07 14.99
N GLU A 157 -4.87 -3.20 14.66
CA GLU A 157 -3.79 -3.76 15.46
C GLU A 157 -2.57 -2.82 15.48
N CYS A 158 -2.13 -2.33 14.32
CA CYS A 158 -1.04 -1.35 14.23
C CYS A 158 -1.37 -0.06 14.97
N PHE A 159 -2.58 0.47 14.81
CA PHE A 159 -3.03 1.68 15.51
C PHE A 159 -3.00 1.53 17.03
N ASN A 160 -3.42 0.37 17.56
CA ASN A 160 -3.42 0.11 19.00
C ASN A 160 -2.00 0.02 19.57
N LYS A 161 -1.04 -0.50 18.82
CA LYS A 161 0.39 -0.57 19.20
C LYS A 161 1.10 0.78 19.09
N SER A 162 0.61 1.69 18.24
CA SER A 162 1.23 2.99 17.98
C SER A 162 1.12 3.93 19.18
N LYS A 163 2.21 4.59 19.53
CA LYS A 163 2.26 5.62 20.58
C LYS A 163 1.86 6.99 20.03
N THR A 164 2.29 7.29 18.82
CA THR A 164 2.03 8.55 18.14
C THR A 164 1.20 8.33 16.86
N LYS A 165 0.19 9.16 16.64
CA LYS A 165 -0.78 9.00 15.56
C LYS A 165 -1.20 10.35 14.99
N ILE A 166 -1.36 10.43 13.68
CA ILE A 166 -1.89 11.61 13.01
C ILE A 166 -2.84 11.20 11.89
N THR A 167 -3.89 12.01 11.72
CA THR A 167 -4.74 11.96 10.52
C THR A 167 -4.56 13.24 9.73
N ILE A 168 -4.05 13.14 8.52
CA ILE A 168 -3.92 14.25 7.59
C ILE A 168 -5.28 14.47 6.94
N HIS A 169 -5.92 15.61 7.21
CA HIS A 169 -7.24 15.98 6.66
C HIS A 169 -7.14 16.42 5.19
N LYS A 170 -6.51 15.59 4.35
CA LYS A 170 -6.27 15.82 2.92
C LYS A 170 -6.42 14.53 2.14
N VAL A 171 -6.94 14.61 0.93
CA VAL A 171 -6.96 13.46 0.01
C VAL A 171 -5.54 13.19 -0.47
N LEU A 172 -5.00 12.02 -0.13
CA LEU A 172 -3.66 11.56 -0.52
C LEU A 172 -3.69 10.14 -1.10
N SER A 173 -4.87 9.62 -1.42
CA SER A 173 -5.10 8.33 -2.05
C SER A 173 -6.35 8.37 -2.92
N THR A 174 -6.33 7.66 -4.06
CA THR A 174 -7.49 7.49 -4.96
C THR A 174 -7.78 6.02 -5.13
N TYR A 175 -9.01 5.59 -4.85
CA TYR A 175 -9.44 4.20 -4.91
C TYR A 175 -9.64 3.73 -6.37
N ASN A 176 -9.01 2.61 -6.75
CA ASN A 176 -9.20 1.93 -8.03
C ASN A 176 -9.03 2.82 -9.27
N LEU A 177 -8.11 3.78 -9.24
CA LEU A 177 -7.94 4.78 -10.32
C LEU A 177 -7.65 4.15 -11.68
N LEU A 178 -6.88 3.04 -11.72
CA LEU A 178 -6.46 2.36 -12.94
C LEU A 178 -7.40 1.23 -13.38
N ASN A 179 -8.41 0.90 -12.56
CA ASN A 179 -9.38 -0.10 -12.96
C ASN A 179 -10.19 0.40 -14.16
N LYS A 180 -10.14 -0.37 -15.25
CA LYS A 180 -11.06 -0.19 -16.36
C LYS A 180 -12.46 -0.54 -15.84
N ASP A 181 -13.43 0.35 -16.07
CA ASP A 181 -14.82 0.03 -15.77
C ASP A 181 -15.20 -1.24 -16.53
N LYS A 182 -15.64 -2.25 -15.80
CA LYS A 182 -16.40 -3.33 -16.40
C LYS A 182 -17.78 -2.71 -16.71
N HIS A 183 -17.96 -2.30 -17.95
CA HIS A 183 -19.28 -1.96 -18.49
C HIS A 183 -20.16 -3.20 -18.54
#